data_362ea6279f73a01a74e122f98d788593
#
_entry.id   362ea6279f73a01a74e122f98d788593
#
_cell.length_a   1.000
_cell.length_b   1.000
_cell.length_c   1.000
_cell.angle_alpha   90.00
_cell.angle_beta   90.00
_cell.angle_gamma   90.00
#
_symmetry.space_group_name_H-M   'P 1'
#
loop_
_entity.id
_entity.type
_entity.pdbx_description
1 polymer ?
#
loop_
_entity_poly.entity_id
_entity_poly.type
_entity_poly.pdbx_seq_one_letter_code
_entity_poly.pdbx_strand_id
1 'polypeptide(L)'
;MVNWNGAPGMSAAEIEARKDRFRILVCIDGSDECYQSLRYAARLGGGVDADIVLLYVRPVDQGLRSGGLQVRVARENMLKWGLELPGIQYLKKGRDMLKELGIMDGDEWREEVAHTDVDGDPLGDNKINYINEQGKIVALKLKVATDIATGILEQWELGPYDLIILGASSRWKGMGRSFWDPAVAEKVAIHAPCSVLVARDLEEGHGHLICTDGSDEAMEMVRSDAELASRCDCPVSLMSVALDVEEEPDAKANVEKAEAMLKELGIEVKETIIRVGNPVDEIIEAGPDYSLIVVSESGKTGLQRFFMGSVAFKVMENAHNSVMIAR
;
A
#
# COMPACT_ATOMS: atom_id res chain seq x y z
N MET A 1 10.80 12.93 -11.54
CA MET A 1 9.80 12.25 -12.38
C MET A 1 10.51 11.15 -13.15
N VAL A 2 10.19 9.90 -12.85
CA VAL A 2 10.71 8.77 -13.64
C VAL A 2 9.90 8.74 -14.95
N ASN A 3 10.60 8.81 -16.10
CA ASN A 3 9.96 8.67 -17.40
C ASN A 3 9.47 7.23 -17.57
N TRP A 4 8.19 7.00 -17.32
CA TRP A 4 7.56 5.71 -17.58
C TRP A 4 7.19 5.61 -19.07
N ASN A 5 7.74 4.62 -19.75
CA ASN A 5 7.54 4.39 -21.18
C ASN A 5 6.42 3.37 -21.49
N GLY A 6 5.61 3.01 -20.49
CA GLY A 6 4.54 2.02 -20.62
C GLY A 6 5.03 0.57 -20.43
N ALA A 7 4.07 -0.35 -20.19
CA ALA A 7 4.35 -1.77 -20.18
C ALA A 7 4.61 -2.27 -21.61
N PRO A 8 5.40 -3.35 -21.80
CA PRO A 8 5.61 -3.93 -23.12
C PRO A 8 4.29 -4.25 -23.82
N GLY A 9 4.10 -3.74 -25.03
CA GLY A 9 2.90 -3.96 -25.85
C GLY A 9 1.82 -2.87 -25.76
N MET A 10 1.98 -1.86 -24.91
CA MET A 10 1.05 -0.71 -24.87
C MET A 10 1.36 0.29 -25.97
N SER A 11 0.30 0.80 -26.62
CA SER A 11 0.41 1.90 -27.56
C SER A 11 0.68 3.24 -26.87
N ALA A 12 1.22 4.22 -27.58
CA ALA A 12 1.45 5.56 -27.05
C ALA A 12 0.15 6.24 -26.55
N ALA A 13 -0.99 5.95 -27.20
CA ALA A 13 -2.29 6.46 -26.80
C ALA A 13 -2.77 5.84 -25.47
N GLU A 14 -2.56 4.54 -25.26
CA GLU A 14 -2.88 3.85 -24.01
C GLU A 14 -1.98 4.34 -22.86
N ILE A 15 -0.71 4.60 -23.15
CA ILE A 15 0.24 5.17 -22.16
C ILE A 15 -0.24 6.57 -21.71
N GLU A 16 -0.61 7.43 -22.66
CA GLU A 16 -1.07 8.79 -22.35
C GLU A 16 -2.41 8.78 -21.61
N ALA A 17 -3.37 7.95 -22.01
CA ALA A 17 -4.67 7.80 -21.33
C ALA A 17 -4.55 7.29 -19.88
N ARG A 18 -3.43 6.68 -19.54
CA ARG A 18 -3.18 6.11 -18.21
C ARG A 18 -2.26 6.96 -17.34
N LYS A 19 -1.78 8.07 -17.85
CA LYS A 19 -0.78 8.91 -17.17
C LYS A 19 -1.29 9.45 -15.83
N ASP A 20 -2.57 9.75 -15.76
CA ASP A 20 -3.23 10.35 -14.60
C ASP A 20 -4.04 9.33 -13.76
N ARG A 21 -3.98 8.02 -14.10
CA ARG A 21 -4.67 7.00 -13.30
C ARG A 21 -3.95 6.74 -12.00
N PHE A 22 -4.71 6.69 -10.91
CA PHE A 22 -4.21 6.26 -9.61
C PHE A 22 -3.89 4.75 -9.65
N ARG A 23 -2.75 4.33 -9.11
CA ARG A 23 -2.26 2.95 -9.19
C ARG A 23 -1.98 2.40 -7.82
N ILE A 24 -2.65 1.30 -7.50
CA ILE A 24 -2.54 0.62 -6.22
C ILE A 24 -1.87 -0.73 -6.43
N LEU A 25 -0.78 -0.98 -5.71
CA LEU A 25 -0.14 -2.28 -5.59
C LEU A 25 -0.57 -2.93 -4.28
N VAL A 26 -1.27 -4.06 -4.33
CA VAL A 26 -1.66 -4.82 -3.14
C VAL A 26 -0.84 -6.11 -3.08
N CYS A 27 -0.11 -6.27 -2.01
CA CYS A 27 0.70 -7.46 -1.80
C CYS A 27 -0.12 -8.57 -1.16
N ILE A 28 -0.16 -9.73 -1.80
CA ILE A 28 -0.94 -10.92 -1.41
C ILE A 28 0.02 -12.04 -1.01
N ASP A 29 -0.16 -12.61 0.19
CA ASP A 29 0.62 -13.75 0.69
C ASP A 29 -0.23 -14.99 1.00
N GLY A 30 -1.55 -14.85 0.87
CA GLY A 30 -2.53 -15.89 1.16
C GLY A 30 -3.02 -15.91 2.61
N SER A 31 -2.55 -15.02 3.47
CA SER A 31 -3.07 -14.83 4.83
C SER A 31 -4.43 -14.12 4.82
N ASP A 32 -5.20 -14.26 5.89
CA ASP A 32 -6.49 -13.57 6.02
C ASP A 32 -6.28 -12.05 6.14
N GLU A 33 -5.21 -11.62 6.78
CA GLU A 33 -4.85 -10.21 6.93
C GLU A 33 -4.54 -9.55 5.58
N CYS A 34 -3.88 -10.25 4.65
CA CYS A 34 -3.64 -9.69 3.31
C CYS A 34 -4.94 -9.52 2.53
N TYR A 35 -5.94 -10.37 2.74
CA TYR A 35 -7.23 -10.21 2.09
C TYR A 35 -8.07 -9.09 2.71
N GLN A 36 -7.92 -8.82 4.00
CA GLN A 36 -8.55 -7.65 4.64
C GLN A 36 -8.03 -6.34 4.02
N SER A 37 -6.75 -6.31 3.63
CA SER A 37 -6.15 -5.14 2.97
C SER A 37 -6.80 -4.78 1.63
N LEU A 38 -7.46 -5.73 0.96
CA LEU A 38 -8.22 -5.47 -0.27
C LEU A 38 -9.40 -4.52 -0.07
N ARG A 39 -9.96 -4.45 1.14
CA ARG A 39 -11.02 -3.48 1.46
C ARG A 39 -10.51 -2.04 1.34
N TYR A 40 -9.26 -1.78 1.76
CA TYR A 40 -8.63 -0.48 1.54
C TYR A 40 -8.45 -0.20 0.05
N ALA A 41 -7.93 -1.17 -0.71
CA ALA A 41 -7.76 -1.02 -2.15
C ALA A 41 -9.09 -0.77 -2.86
N ALA A 42 -10.14 -1.48 -2.46
CA ALA A 42 -11.47 -1.29 -3.01
C ALA A 42 -12.06 0.08 -2.64
N ARG A 43 -11.95 0.49 -1.38
CA ARG A 43 -12.48 1.77 -0.89
C ARG A 43 -11.75 2.95 -1.55
N LEU A 44 -10.43 2.96 -1.52
CA LEU A 44 -9.62 4.01 -2.11
C LEU A 44 -9.68 3.99 -3.65
N GLY A 45 -9.68 2.81 -4.26
CA GLY A 45 -9.78 2.63 -5.71
C GLY A 45 -11.19 2.79 -6.26
N GLY A 46 -12.23 2.63 -5.44
CA GLY A 46 -13.64 2.84 -5.82
C GLY A 46 -14.01 4.32 -5.92
N GLY A 47 -13.40 5.17 -5.08
CA GLY A 47 -13.59 6.62 -5.12
C GLY A 47 -12.80 7.32 -6.24
N VAL A 48 -11.91 6.61 -6.93
CA VAL A 48 -11.10 7.10 -8.04
C VAL A 48 -11.04 6.06 -9.15
N ASP A 49 -10.73 6.48 -10.38
CA ASP A 49 -10.45 5.55 -11.48
C ASP A 49 -9.03 4.96 -11.30
N ALA A 50 -8.95 3.91 -10.49
CA ALA A 50 -7.68 3.29 -10.11
C ALA A 50 -7.44 1.96 -10.83
N ASP A 51 -6.18 1.75 -11.22
CA ASP A 51 -5.67 0.44 -11.60
C ASP A 51 -5.17 -0.30 -10.34
N ILE A 52 -5.51 -1.58 -10.21
CA ILE A 52 -5.12 -2.39 -9.05
C ILE A 52 -4.25 -3.56 -9.51
N VAL A 53 -3.08 -3.71 -8.90
CA VAL A 53 -2.21 -4.86 -9.12
C VAL A 53 -2.17 -5.69 -7.84
N LEU A 54 -2.60 -6.92 -7.92
CA LEU A 54 -2.41 -7.92 -6.88
C LEU A 54 -1.09 -8.63 -7.13
N LEU A 55 -0.15 -8.50 -6.21
CA LEU A 55 1.19 -9.03 -6.32
C LEU A 55 1.45 -10.15 -5.31
N TYR A 56 1.88 -11.31 -5.81
CA TYR A 56 2.47 -12.36 -5.00
C TYR A 56 3.94 -12.50 -5.39
N VAL A 57 4.85 -12.34 -4.42
CA VAL A 57 6.29 -12.52 -4.65
C VAL A 57 6.72 -13.89 -4.17
N ARG A 58 7.31 -14.65 -5.06
CA ARG A 58 7.92 -15.96 -4.78
C ARG A 58 9.44 -15.82 -4.81
N PRO A 59 10.14 -16.13 -3.72
CA PRO A 59 11.62 -16.18 -3.75
C PRO A 59 12.14 -17.16 -4.81
N VAL A 60 13.21 -16.77 -5.48
CA VAL A 60 13.93 -17.66 -6.43
C VAL A 60 14.34 -18.92 -5.70
N ASP A 61 14.04 -20.06 -6.29
CA ASP A 61 14.43 -21.35 -5.74
C ASP A 61 15.91 -21.62 -6.06
N GLN A 62 16.81 -21.17 -5.20
CA GLN A 62 18.25 -21.29 -5.36
C GLN A 62 18.77 -22.74 -5.25
N GLY A 63 17.91 -23.73 -5.28
CA GLY A 63 18.11 -25.14 -5.65
C GLY A 63 19.25 -25.95 -5.05
N LEU A 64 20.21 -25.34 -4.39
CA LEU A 64 21.49 -26.01 -4.07
C LEU A 64 21.80 -26.14 -2.57
N ARG A 65 21.05 -25.53 -1.67
CA ARG A 65 21.40 -25.54 -0.23
C ARG A 65 20.39 -26.16 0.74
N SER A 66 19.13 -26.45 0.32
CA SER A 66 18.11 -26.94 1.25
C SER A 66 16.96 -27.70 0.58
N GLY A 67 17.25 -28.68 -0.26
CA GLY A 67 16.20 -29.50 -0.91
C GLY A 67 15.50 -28.80 -2.09
N GLY A 68 16.03 -27.70 -2.59
CA GLY A 68 15.46 -26.89 -3.66
C GLY A 68 15.22 -27.65 -4.97
N LEU A 69 16.07 -28.62 -5.32
CA LEU A 69 15.85 -29.47 -6.48
C LEU A 69 14.55 -30.27 -6.36
N GLN A 70 14.24 -30.79 -5.17
CA GLN A 70 13.01 -31.56 -4.92
C GLN A 70 11.76 -30.64 -5.01
N VAL A 71 11.86 -29.45 -4.48
CA VAL A 71 10.76 -28.45 -4.55
C VAL A 71 10.53 -28.00 -6.00
N ARG A 72 11.59 -27.74 -6.76
CA ARG A 72 11.51 -27.43 -8.18
C ARG A 72 10.85 -28.56 -8.99
N VAL A 73 11.30 -29.79 -8.82
CA VAL A 73 10.71 -30.97 -9.49
C VAL A 73 9.25 -31.16 -9.07
N ALA A 74 8.92 -30.93 -7.79
CA ALA A 74 7.54 -30.99 -7.33
C ALA A 74 6.66 -29.92 -8.00
N ARG A 75 7.13 -28.67 -8.12
CA ARG A 75 6.42 -27.59 -8.82
C ARG A 75 6.25 -27.88 -10.30
N GLU A 76 7.29 -28.32 -11.00
CA GLU A 76 7.20 -28.73 -12.40
C GLU A 76 6.19 -29.87 -12.60
N ASN A 77 6.15 -30.83 -11.67
CA ASN A 77 5.16 -31.91 -11.71
C ASN A 77 3.75 -31.40 -11.44
N MET A 78 3.55 -30.47 -10.51
CA MET A 78 2.24 -29.86 -10.27
C MET A 78 1.69 -29.23 -11.56
N LEU A 79 2.50 -28.45 -12.28
CA LEU A 79 2.09 -27.86 -13.55
C LEU A 79 1.80 -28.93 -14.63
N LYS A 80 2.63 -29.95 -14.73
CA LYS A 80 2.39 -31.09 -15.65
C LYS A 80 1.08 -31.84 -15.32
N TRP A 81 0.66 -31.84 -14.07
CA TRP A 81 -0.61 -32.44 -13.64
C TRP A 81 -1.78 -31.46 -13.70
N GLY A 82 -1.60 -30.26 -14.25
CA GLY A 82 -2.64 -29.23 -14.36
C GLY A 82 -3.02 -28.57 -13.02
N LEU A 83 -2.14 -28.67 -12.01
CA LEU A 83 -2.34 -28.01 -10.73
C LEU A 83 -1.79 -26.60 -10.79
N GLU A 84 -2.57 -25.65 -10.30
CA GLU A 84 -2.12 -24.25 -10.17
C GLU A 84 -1.13 -24.08 -9.02
N LEU A 85 -0.15 -23.20 -9.21
CA LEU A 85 0.76 -22.78 -8.14
C LEU A 85 -0.02 -22.06 -7.03
N PRO A 86 0.32 -22.25 -5.74
CA PRO A 86 -0.39 -21.62 -4.62
C PRO A 86 -0.51 -20.10 -4.77
N GLY A 87 0.54 -19.41 -5.23
CA GLY A 87 0.52 -17.97 -5.46
C GLY A 87 -0.55 -17.53 -6.46
N ILE A 88 -0.79 -18.30 -7.52
CA ILE A 88 -1.86 -18.02 -8.50
C ILE A 88 -3.23 -18.20 -7.85
N GLN A 89 -3.41 -19.22 -7.02
CA GLN A 89 -4.67 -19.44 -6.29
C GLN A 89 -4.95 -18.29 -5.32
N TYR A 90 -3.95 -17.80 -4.61
CA TYR A 90 -4.08 -16.65 -3.70
C TYR A 90 -4.47 -15.38 -4.47
N LEU A 91 -3.83 -15.11 -5.60
CA LEU A 91 -4.16 -13.96 -6.45
C LEU A 91 -5.57 -14.04 -7.02
N LYS A 92 -6.01 -15.23 -7.49
CA LYS A 92 -7.38 -15.45 -7.96
C LYS A 92 -8.42 -15.24 -6.86
N LYS A 93 -8.16 -15.73 -5.63
CA LYS A 93 -9.01 -15.45 -4.47
C LYS A 93 -9.09 -13.94 -4.21
N GLY A 94 -7.98 -13.22 -4.28
CA GLY A 94 -7.97 -11.75 -4.14
C GLY A 94 -8.80 -11.05 -5.21
N ARG A 95 -8.70 -11.47 -6.48
CA ARG A 95 -9.56 -10.98 -7.57
C ARG A 95 -11.04 -11.21 -7.27
N ASP A 96 -11.40 -12.40 -6.81
CA ASP A 96 -12.80 -12.74 -6.54
C ASP A 96 -13.35 -11.87 -5.40
N MET A 97 -12.54 -11.57 -4.38
CA MET A 97 -12.90 -10.61 -3.34
C MET A 97 -13.05 -9.18 -3.89
N LEU A 98 -12.20 -8.72 -4.82
CA LEU A 98 -12.39 -7.42 -5.47
C LEU A 98 -13.70 -7.36 -6.26
N LYS A 99 -14.16 -8.48 -6.85
CA LYS A 99 -15.49 -8.58 -7.46
C LYS A 99 -16.60 -8.43 -6.42
N GLU A 100 -16.51 -9.16 -5.31
CA GLU A 100 -17.46 -9.07 -4.20
C GLU A 100 -17.53 -7.65 -3.60
N LEU A 101 -16.42 -6.91 -3.64
CA LEU A 101 -16.33 -5.52 -3.20
C LEU A 101 -16.74 -4.49 -4.27
N GLY A 102 -17.28 -4.94 -5.42
CA GLY A 102 -17.82 -4.06 -6.46
C GLY A 102 -16.78 -3.39 -7.37
N ILE A 103 -15.52 -3.79 -7.31
CA ILE A 103 -14.45 -3.18 -8.13
C ILE A 103 -14.47 -3.67 -9.58
N MET A 104 -15.00 -4.87 -9.80
CA MET A 104 -15.05 -5.51 -11.11
C MET A 104 -16.50 -5.81 -11.55
N ASP A 105 -17.46 -5.04 -11.06
CA ASP A 105 -18.87 -5.24 -11.39
C ASP A 105 -19.23 -4.63 -12.75
N GLY A 106 -20.24 -5.22 -13.40
CA GLY A 106 -21.04 -4.64 -14.49
C GLY A 106 -20.39 -4.59 -15.86
N ASP A 107 -19.08 -4.69 -15.98
CA ASP A 107 -18.34 -4.59 -17.25
C ASP A 107 -17.93 -5.97 -17.79
N GLU A 108 -17.79 -6.07 -19.11
CA GLU A 108 -17.03 -7.18 -19.70
C GLU A 108 -15.52 -6.95 -19.48
N TRP A 109 -14.87 -7.90 -18.81
CA TRP A 109 -13.45 -7.87 -18.54
C TRP A 109 -12.72 -8.81 -19.49
N ARG A 110 -11.90 -8.23 -20.37
CA ARG A 110 -11.04 -8.99 -21.27
C ARG A 110 -9.84 -9.50 -20.48
N GLU A 111 -9.55 -10.80 -20.60
CA GLU A 111 -8.42 -11.43 -19.94
C GLU A 111 -7.23 -11.53 -20.90
N GLU A 112 -6.04 -11.11 -20.45
CA GLU A 112 -4.77 -11.25 -21.14
C GLU A 112 -3.76 -11.93 -20.22
N VAL A 113 -3.18 -13.03 -20.69
CA VAL A 113 -2.19 -13.82 -19.92
C VAL A 113 -0.80 -13.60 -20.53
N ALA A 114 0.18 -13.36 -19.68
CA ALA A 114 1.57 -13.25 -20.06
C ALA A 114 2.46 -14.07 -19.11
N HIS A 115 3.53 -14.61 -19.68
CA HIS A 115 4.57 -15.34 -18.97
C HIS A 115 5.94 -14.76 -19.36
N THR A 116 6.84 -14.67 -18.38
CA THR A 116 8.22 -14.22 -18.62
C THR A 116 9.17 -15.18 -17.93
N ASP A 117 10.11 -15.72 -18.68
CA ASP A 117 11.16 -16.57 -18.14
C ASP A 117 12.08 -15.78 -17.21
N VAL A 118 12.43 -16.38 -16.10
CA VAL A 118 13.38 -15.82 -15.12
C VAL A 118 14.59 -16.76 -15.06
N ASP A 119 15.78 -16.22 -15.23
CA ASP A 119 17.01 -17.00 -15.15
C ASP A 119 17.14 -17.71 -13.80
N GLY A 120 17.39 -19.02 -13.88
CA GLY A 120 17.45 -19.88 -12.68
C GLY A 120 16.09 -20.32 -12.10
N ASP A 121 14.97 -19.87 -12.65
CA ASP A 121 13.63 -20.30 -12.24
C ASP A 121 12.71 -20.57 -13.45
N PRO A 122 12.52 -21.85 -13.82
CA PRO A 122 11.77 -22.23 -15.02
C PRO A 122 10.26 -21.96 -14.92
N LEU A 123 9.73 -21.63 -13.74
CA LEU A 123 8.34 -21.25 -13.57
C LEU A 123 8.11 -19.76 -13.79
N GLY A 124 9.18 -18.96 -13.84
CA GLY A 124 9.21 -17.56 -14.19
C GLY A 124 8.16 -16.68 -13.53
N ASP A 125 8.01 -15.51 -14.10
CA ASP A 125 6.95 -14.55 -13.75
C ASP A 125 5.67 -14.87 -14.53
N ASN A 126 4.52 -14.75 -13.86
CA ASN A 126 3.22 -14.95 -14.49
C ASN A 126 2.31 -13.75 -14.22
N LYS A 127 1.58 -13.33 -15.25
CA LYS A 127 0.67 -12.19 -15.17
C LYS A 127 -0.65 -12.49 -15.86
N ILE A 128 -1.76 -12.06 -15.25
CA ILE A 128 -3.10 -12.07 -15.83
C ILE A 128 -3.64 -10.64 -15.67
N ASN A 129 -3.91 -9.96 -16.78
CA ASN A 129 -4.58 -8.68 -16.78
C ASN A 129 -6.06 -8.88 -17.09
N TYR A 130 -6.90 -8.24 -16.32
CA TYR A 130 -8.32 -8.04 -16.59
C TYR A 130 -8.50 -6.57 -16.97
N ILE A 131 -9.01 -6.31 -18.16
CA ILE A 131 -9.14 -4.96 -18.74
C ILE A 131 -10.60 -4.75 -19.09
N ASN A 132 -11.24 -3.71 -18.56
CA ASN A 132 -12.60 -3.36 -18.92
C ASN A 132 -12.66 -2.42 -20.14
N GLU A 133 -13.87 -2.07 -20.61
CA GLU A 133 -14.07 -1.19 -21.76
C GLU A 133 -13.49 0.22 -21.57
N GLN A 134 -13.45 0.74 -20.33
CA GLN A 134 -12.89 2.05 -19.99
C GLN A 134 -11.35 2.01 -19.83
N GLY A 135 -10.74 0.83 -20.05
CA GLY A 135 -9.30 0.63 -19.94
C GLY A 135 -8.79 0.54 -18.50
N LYS A 136 -9.68 0.38 -17.49
CA LYS A 136 -9.30 0.07 -16.11
C LYS A 136 -8.67 -1.32 -16.05
N ILE A 137 -7.60 -1.48 -15.28
CA ILE A 137 -6.90 -2.75 -15.14
C ILE A 137 -6.96 -3.26 -13.72
N VAL A 138 -7.31 -4.55 -13.59
CA VAL A 138 -7.00 -5.37 -12.42
C VAL A 138 -6.00 -6.44 -12.88
N ALA A 139 -4.78 -6.40 -12.35
CA ALA A 139 -3.72 -7.33 -12.73
C ALA A 139 -3.40 -8.29 -11.59
N LEU A 140 -3.25 -9.57 -11.92
CA LEU A 140 -2.69 -10.58 -11.01
C LEU A 140 -1.24 -10.84 -11.44
N LYS A 141 -0.28 -10.57 -10.56
CA LYS A 141 1.14 -10.77 -10.85
C LYS A 141 1.76 -11.74 -9.85
N LEU A 142 2.26 -12.86 -10.34
CA LEU A 142 3.20 -13.71 -9.63
C LEU A 142 4.60 -13.33 -10.09
N LYS A 143 5.41 -12.76 -9.20
CA LYS A 143 6.77 -12.33 -9.46
C LYS A 143 7.77 -13.24 -8.76
N VAL A 144 8.85 -13.57 -9.45
CA VAL A 144 10.01 -14.24 -8.87
C VAL A 144 11.07 -13.20 -8.53
N ALA A 145 11.60 -13.24 -7.30
CA ALA A 145 12.63 -12.31 -6.85
C ALA A 145 13.60 -12.96 -5.86
N THR A 146 14.72 -12.31 -5.58
CA THR A 146 15.71 -12.79 -4.60
C THR A 146 15.16 -12.79 -3.18
N ASP A 147 14.36 -11.80 -2.83
CA ASP A 147 13.60 -11.69 -1.59
C ASP A 147 12.29 -10.94 -1.84
N ILE A 148 11.34 -11.05 -0.90
CA ILE A 148 10.00 -10.52 -1.05
C ILE A 148 10.00 -8.98 -1.17
N ALA A 149 10.73 -8.28 -0.30
CA ALA A 149 10.75 -6.82 -0.31
C ALA A 149 11.35 -6.27 -1.62
N THR A 150 12.44 -6.89 -2.10
CA THR A 150 13.04 -6.55 -3.40
C THR A 150 12.02 -6.76 -4.54
N GLY A 151 11.30 -7.89 -4.53
CA GLY A 151 10.28 -8.17 -5.53
C GLY A 151 9.15 -7.14 -5.55
N ILE A 152 8.76 -6.61 -4.38
CA ILE A 152 7.76 -5.54 -4.27
C ILE A 152 8.33 -4.21 -4.81
N LEU A 153 9.52 -3.82 -4.36
CA LEU A 153 10.14 -2.54 -4.70
C LEU A 153 10.53 -2.43 -6.19
N GLU A 154 10.82 -3.55 -6.84
CA GLU A 154 11.14 -3.60 -8.27
C GLU A 154 9.91 -3.73 -9.17
N GLN A 155 8.71 -3.70 -8.62
CA GLN A 155 7.50 -3.87 -9.42
C GLN A 155 7.06 -2.56 -10.09
N TRP A 156 7.04 -2.54 -11.43
CA TRP A 156 6.71 -1.35 -12.23
C TRP A 156 5.76 -1.64 -13.41
N GLU A 157 5.03 -2.74 -13.34
CA GLU A 157 4.26 -3.27 -14.48
C GLU A 157 3.31 -2.29 -15.17
N LEU A 158 2.62 -1.44 -14.38
CA LEU A 158 1.69 -0.44 -14.89
C LEU A 158 2.24 0.99 -14.82
N GLY A 159 3.51 1.14 -14.45
CA GLY A 159 4.16 2.41 -14.19
C GLY A 159 4.42 2.64 -12.70
N PRO A 160 4.76 3.87 -12.28
CA PRO A 160 4.91 4.17 -10.87
C PRO A 160 3.58 3.95 -10.13
N TYR A 161 3.66 3.38 -8.93
CA TYR A 161 2.51 3.25 -8.05
C TYR A 161 2.37 4.50 -7.20
N ASP A 162 1.12 4.87 -6.90
CA ASP A 162 0.79 5.95 -5.97
C ASP A 162 0.65 5.41 -4.54
N LEU A 163 0.25 4.13 -4.42
CA LEU A 163 0.07 3.47 -3.13
C LEU A 163 0.47 1.99 -3.19
N ILE A 164 1.27 1.56 -2.22
CA ILE A 164 1.54 0.15 -1.94
C ILE A 164 0.79 -0.24 -0.67
N ILE A 165 0.00 -1.31 -0.71
CA ILE A 165 -0.73 -1.85 0.44
C ILE A 165 -0.14 -3.19 0.85
N LEU A 166 0.28 -3.27 2.11
CA LEU A 166 0.78 -4.47 2.76
C LEU A 166 -0.21 -4.90 3.85
N GLY A 167 -0.66 -6.15 3.84
CA GLY A 167 -1.41 -6.69 4.97
C GLY A 167 -0.45 -6.98 6.14
N ALA A 168 -0.81 -6.60 7.36
CA ALA A 168 -0.04 -6.92 8.55
C ALA A 168 -0.96 -7.50 9.62
N SER A 169 -0.54 -8.59 10.27
CA SER A 169 -1.26 -9.14 11.41
C SER A 169 -1.20 -8.19 12.59
N SER A 170 -2.34 -7.93 13.23
CA SER A 170 -2.43 -7.23 14.52
C SER A 170 -1.67 -7.95 15.64
N ARG A 171 -1.32 -9.24 15.43
CA ARG A 171 -0.53 -10.06 16.35
C ARG A 171 0.97 -9.98 16.08
N TRP A 172 1.50 -8.81 15.93
CA TRP A 172 2.95 -8.59 15.79
C TRP A 172 3.79 -9.15 16.96
N LYS A 173 3.17 -9.48 18.08
CA LYS A 173 3.83 -10.06 19.27
C LYS A 173 3.57 -11.56 19.37
N GLY A 174 4.40 -12.36 18.69
CA GLY A 174 4.69 -13.74 19.10
C GLY A 174 3.97 -14.87 18.38
N MET A 175 4.79 -15.77 17.83
CA MET A 175 4.53 -17.16 17.46
C MET A 175 3.30 -17.46 16.58
N GLY A 176 3.44 -17.19 15.33
CA GLY A 176 2.66 -17.75 14.23
C GLY A 176 3.30 -17.24 12.95
N ARG A 177 3.74 -18.14 12.09
CA ARG A 177 4.34 -17.77 10.80
C ARG A 177 3.30 -17.04 9.94
N SER A 178 3.17 -15.73 10.14
CA SER A 178 2.72 -14.85 9.07
C SER A 178 3.88 -14.76 8.08
N PHE A 179 3.61 -14.88 6.79
CA PHE A 179 4.61 -14.74 5.73
C PHE A 179 5.20 -13.32 5.66
N TRP A 180 4.54 -12.34 6.28
CA TRP A 180 5.03 -10.98 6.40
C TRP A 180 5.90 -10.84 7.65
N ASP A 181 7.19 -11.06 7.40
CA ASP A 181 8.23 -10.62 8.33
C ASP A 181 8.09 -9.10 8.50
N PRO A 182 8.04 -8.57 9.74
CA PRO A 182 8.14 -7.13 10.01
C PRO A 182 9.22 -6.45 9.18
N ALA A 183 10.32 -7.13 8.95
CA ALA A 183 11.42 -6.66 8.12
C ALA A 183 11.02 -6.40 6.65
N VAL A 184 10.01 -7.08 6.10
CA VAL A 184 9.52 -6.80 4.74
C VAL A 184 8.76 -5.49 4.72
N ALA A 185 7.82 -5.28 5.66
CA ALA A 185 7.04 -4.05 5.75
C ALA A 185 7.96 -2.84 6.02
N GLU A 186 8.92 -3.00 6.93
CA GLU A 186 9.94 -1.99 7.22
C GLU A 186 10.76 -1.64 5.97
N LYS A 187 11.33 -2.64 5.29
CA LYS A 187 12.15 -2.44 4.09
C LYS A 187 11.35 -1.79 2.96
N VAL A 188 10.09 -2.19 2.75
CA VAL A 188 9.24 -1.56 1.76
C VAL A 188 8.88 -0.14 2.17
N ALA A 189 8.49 0.09 3.44
CA ALA A 189 8.14 1.42 3.94
C ALA A 189 9.33 2.40 3.89
N ILE A 190 10.57 1.93 4.08
CA ILE A 190 11.77 2.78 3.97
C ILE A 190 12.11 3.12 2.52
N HIS A 191 11.97 2.18 1.59
CA HIS A 191 12.53 2.29 0.24
C HIS A 191 11.51 2.49 -0.88
N ALA A 192 10.20 2.40 -0.60
CA ALA A 192 9.19 2.63 -1.62
C ALA A 192 9.23 4.09 -2.11
N PRO A 193 9.07 4.33 -3.42
CA PRO A 193 9.05 5.68 -3.98
C PRO A 193 7.69 6.38 -3.85
N CYS A 194 6.71 5.74 -3.24
CA CYS A 194 5.33 6.20 -3.08
C CYS A 194 4.81 5.88 -1.68
N SER A 195 3.60 6.31 -1.38
CA SER A 195 2.95 6.03 -0.10
C SER A 195 2.81 4.53 0.17
N VAL A 196 2.98 4.13 1.43
CA VAL A 196 2.87 2.73 1.87
C VAL A 196 1.85 2.64 2.99
N LEU A 197 0.80 1.87 2.76
CA LEU A 197 -0.22 1.52 3.75
C LEU A 197 0.09 0.14 4.34
N VAL A 198 0.34 0.09 5.63
CA VAL A 198 0.40 -1.16 6.40
C VAL A 198 -1.00 -1.38 6.97
N ALA A 199 -1.77 -2.22 6.27
CA ALA A 199 -3.16 -2.48 6.59
C ALA A 199 -3.25 -3.52 7.72
N ARG A 200 -4.03 -3.18 8.74
CA ARG A 200 -4.44 -4.03 9.85
C ARG A 200 -5.96 -4.17 9.83
N ASP A 201 -6.56 -4.56 10.93
CA ASP A 201 -8.02 -4.65 10.99
C ASP A 201 -8.65 -3.30 10.61
N LEU A 202 -9.59 -3.35 9.64
CA LEU A 202 -10.28 -2.17 9.16
C LEU A 202 -11.56 -1.98 10.00
N GLU A 203 -11.61 -0.93 10.78
CA GLU A 203 -12.85 -0.45 11.37
C GLU A 203 -13.48 0.59 10.45
N GLU A 204 -14.68 0.28 9.93
CA GLU A 204 -15.36 1.14 8.96
C GLU A 204 -15.97 2.37 9.66
N GLY A 205 -15.95 3.52 8.99
CA GLY A 205 -16.65 4.73 9.42
C GLY A 205 -15.88 5.66 10.36
N HIS A 206 -14.71 5.28 10.86
CA HIS A 206 -13.95 6.08 11.82
C HIS A 206 -13.10 7.19 11.16
N GLY A 207 -12.79 7.07 9.87
CA GLY A 207 -12.06 8.11 9.12
C GLY A 207 -10.54 8.05 9.25
N HIS A 208 -9.89 9.11 8.76
CA HIS A 208 -8.44 9.26 8.76
C HIS A 208 -7.99 10.22 9.85
N LEU A 209 -6.99 9.83 10.64
CA LEU A 209 -6.24 10.71 11.54
C LEU A 209 -4.95 11.14 10.84
N ILE A 210 -4.89 12.36 10.34
CA ILE A 210 -3.73 12.90 9.65
C ILE A 210 -2.88 13.69 10.64
N CYS A 211 -1.65 13.22 10.89
CA CYS A 211 -0.73 13.81 11.84
C CYS A 211 0.23 14.78 11.14
N THR A 212 0.34 16.02 11.60
CA THR A 212 1.20 17.03 11.00
C THR A 212 2.07 17.73 12.04
N ASP A 213 3.30 18.05 11.67
CA ASP A 213 4.23 18.92 12.43
C ASP A 213 4.34 20.32 11.83
N GLY A 214 3.53 20.62 10.80
CA GLY A 214 3.48 21.90 10.11
C GLY A 214 4.62 22.15 9.13
N SER A 215 5.53 21.18 8.91
CA SER A 215 6.54 21.25 7.85
C SER A 215 5.90 21.26 6.47
N ASP A 216 6.62 21.73 5.46
CA ASP A 216 6.09 21.82 4.10
C ASP A 216 5.76 20.43 3.55
N GLU A 217 6.60 19.43 3.85
CA GLU A 217 6.37 18.03 3.50
C GLU A 217 5.11 17.46 4.18
N ALA A 218 4.94 17.73 5.49
CA ALA A 218 3.76 17.28 6.21
C ALA A 218 2.49 17.97 5.69
N MET A 219 2.55 19.24 5.29
CA MET A 219 1.42 19.95 4.71
C MET A 219 1.03 19.42 3.33
N GLU A 220 1.99 19.04 2.48
CA GLU A 220 1.71 18.38 1.20
C GLU A 220 1.06 17.02 1.41
N MET A 221 1.53 16.24 2.37
CA MET A 221 0.91 14.99 2.77
C MET A 221 -0.52 15.18 3.28
N VAL A 222 -0.78 16.19 4.14
CA VAL A 222 -2.13 16.53 4.60
C VAL A 222 -3.07 16.77 3.42
N ARG A 223 -2.62 17.54 2.42
CA ARG A 223 -3.39 17.80 1.20
C ARG A 223 -3.71 16.50 0.46
N SER A 224 -2.67 15.74 0.13
CA SER A 224 -2.77 14.52 -0.69
C SER A 224 -3.68 13.47 -0.06
N ASP A 225 -3.54 13.22 1.26
CA ASP A 225 -4.38 12.23 1.93
C ASP A 225 -5.82 12.72 2.14
N ALA A 226 -6.01 14.00 2.46
CA ALA A 226 -7.35 14.54 2.60
C ALA A 226 -8.13 14.52 1.26
N GLU A 227 -7.47 14.78 0.13
CA GLU A 227 -8.07 14.59 -1.19
C GLU A 227 -8.43 13.12 -1.44
N LEU A 228 -7.57 12.18 -1.06
CA LEU A 228 -7.83 10.76 -1.17
C LEU A 228 -9.00 10.34 -0.26
N ALA A 229 -9.03 10.79 0.99
CA ALA A 229 -10.10 10.54 1.94
C ALA A 229 -11.46 11.10 1.43
N SER A 230 -11.45 12.31 0.88
CA SER A 230 -12.65 12.94 0.30
C SER A 230 -13.26 12.12 -0.84
N ARG A 231 -12.42 11.48 -1.69
CA ARG A 231 -12.91 10.65 -2.80
C ARG A 231 -13.62 9.36 -2.37
N CYS A 232 -13.37 8.91 -1.14
CA CYS A 232 -14.04 7.72 -0.57
C CYS A 232 -14.98 8.06 0.59
N ASP A 233 -15.43 9.31 0.70
CA ASP A 233 -16.31 9.81 1.76
C ASP A 233 -15.81 9.47 3.18
N CYS A 234 -14.48 9.47 3.36
CA CYS A 234 -13.86 9.22 4.64
C CYS A 234 -13.72 10.51 5.44
N PRO A 235 -14.22 10.59 6.69
CA PRO A 235 -13.99 11.74 7.55
C PRO A 235 -12.49 11.99 7.78
N VAL A 236 -12.09 13.26 7.80
CA VAL A 236 -10.71 13.69 8.07
C VAL A 236 -10.62 14.37 9.42
N SER A 237 -9.70 13.94 10.25
CA SER A 237 -9.32 14.59 11.50
C SER A 237 -7.83 14.94 11.46
N LEU A 238 -7.47 16.06 12.06
CA LEU A 238 -6.10 16.56 12.09
C LEU A 238 -5.52 16.45 13.50
N MET A 239 -4.26 16.06 13.61
CA MET A 239 -3.54 16.00 14.89
C MET A 239 -2.16 16.62 14.78
N SER A 240 -1.78 17.41 15.79
CA SER A 240 -0.40 17.85 16.00
C SER A 240 0.00 17.64 17.46
N VAL A 241 1.24 17.22 17.68
CA VAL A 241 1.78 16.94 19.01
C VAL A 241 2.94 17.87 19.31
N ALA A 242 2.84 18.63 20.41
CA ALA A 242 3.93 19.39 20.99
C ALA A 242 4.78 18.51 21.90
N LEU A 243 6.10 18.68 21.94
CA LEU A 243 6.96 17.92 22.85
C LEU A 243 6.78 18.35 24.30
N ASP A 244 6.47 19.63 24.52
CA ASP A 244 6.18 20.22 25.83
C ASP A 244 5.12 21.33 25.73
N VAL A 245 4.75 21.89 26.87
CA VAL A 245 3.71 22.96 26.97
C VAL A 245 4.15 24.25 26.28
N GLU A 246 5.45 24.51 26.17
CA GLU A 246 5.98 25.71 25.53
C GLU A 246 5.76 25.66 24.01
N GLU A 247 5.77 24.47 23.41
CA GLU A 247 5.53 24.23 21.99
C GLU A 247 4.02 24.03 21.62
N GLU A 248 3.12 23.96 22.62
CA GLU A 248 1.68 23.79 22.36
C GLU A 248 1.08 24.84 21.41
N PRO A 249 1.47 26.15 21.50
CA PRO A 249 1.01 27.16 20.53
C PRO A 249 1.42 26.86 19.08
N ASP A 250 2.61 26.25 18.87
CA ASP A 250 3.10 25.87 17.55
C ASP A 250 2.29 24.68 17.00
N ALA A 251 2.03 23.68 17.83
CA ALA A 251 1.18 22.55 17.46
C ALA A 251 -0.23 23.00 17.08
N LYS A 252 -0.79 23.97 17.79
CA LYS A 252 -2.07 24.62 17.47
C LYS A 252 -2.01 25.34 16.12
N ALA A 253 -0.98 26.14 15.89
CA ALA A 253 -0.80 26.85 14.62
C ALA A 253 -0.64 25.88 13.43
N ASN A 254 0.02 24.73 13.62
CA ASN A 254 0.17 23.68 12.60
C ASN A 254 -1.20 23.14 12.16
N VAL A 255 -2.07 22.81 13.14
CA VAL A 255 -3.42 22.29 12.86
C VAL A 255 -4.29 23.36 12.22
N GLU A 256 -4.27 24.61 12.72
CA GLU A 256 -5.03 25.73 12.14
C GLU A 256 -4.62 26.02 10.68
N LYS A 257 -3.32 25.94 10.39
CA LYS A 257 -2.78 26.08 9.01
C LYS A 257 -3.30 24.96 8.11
N ALA A 258 -3.29 23.72 8.58
CA ALA A 258 -3.77 22.56 7.84
C ALA A 258 -5.29 22.63 7.60
N GLU A 259 -6.08 22.96 8.62
CA GLU A 259 -7.52 23.13 8.51
C GLU A 259 -7.91 24.24 7.53
N ALA A 260 -7.21 25.39 7.57
CA ALA A 260 -7.43 26.48 6.63
C ALA A 260 -7.16 26.05 5.18
N MET A 261 -6.09 25.32 4.94
CA MET A 261 -5.75 24.75 3.63
C MET A 261 -6.83 23.79 3.13
N LEU A 262 -7.28 22.85 3.97
CA LEU A 262 -8.32 21.89 3.60
C LEU A 262 -9.66 22.56 3.32
N LYS A 263 -10.00 23.59 4.06
CA LYS A 263 -11.19 24.41 3.82
C LYS A 263 -11.16 25.12 2.46
N GLU A 264 -10.00 25.61 2.02
CA GLU A 264 -9.84 26.20 0.68
C GLU A 264 -10.05 25.15 -0.42
N LEU A 265 -9.75 23.88 -0.16
CA LEU A 265 -10.00 22.76 -1.04
C LEU A 265 -11.45 22.23 -0.96
N GLY A 266 -12.28 22.79 -0.08
CA GLY A 266 -13.66 22.35 0.14
C GLY A 266 -13.79 21.06 0.96
N ILE A 267 -12.72 20.67 1.68
CA ILE A 267 -12.69 19.47 2.53
C ILE A 267 -12.97 19.89 3.97
N GLU A 268 -14.02 19.30 4.56
CA GLU A 268 -14.41 19.56 5.95
C GLU A 268 -13.59 18.69 6.90
N VAL A 269 -12.98 19.30 7.91
CA VAL A 269 -12.27 18.62 8.98
C VAL A 269 -13.26 18.29 10.09
N LYS A 270 -13.38 17.01 10.44
CA LYS A 270 -14.30 16.51 11.48
C LYS A 270 -13.90 17.03 12.85
N GLU A 271 -12.61 16.98 13.17
CA GLU A 271 -12.05 17.45 14.43
C GLU A 271 -10.55 17.76 14.32
N THR A 272 -10.08 18.59 15.25
CA THR A 272 -8.67 18.95 15.40
C THR A 272 -8.20 18.59 16.80
N ILE A 273 -7.04 17.89 16.86
CA ILE A 273 -6.47 17.35 18.10
C ILE A 273 -5.10 17.96 18.35
N ILE A 274 -4.91 18.51 19.54
CA ILE A 274 -3.62 18.98 20.01
C ILE A 274 -3.28 18.18 21.25
N ARG A 275 -2.06 17.62 21.26
CA ARG A 275 -1.54 16.86 22.40
C ARG A 275 -0.16 17.39 22.79
N VAL A 276 0.21 17.15 24.05
CA VAL A 276 1.53 17.50 24.57
C VAL A 276 2.16 16.23 25.14
N GLY A 277 3.31 15.83 24.60
CA GLY A 277 3.98 14.61 25.03
C GLY A 277 4.89 14.01 23.96
N ASN A 278 5.16 12.71 24.08
CA ASN A 278 5.90 11.98 23.08
C ASN A 278 5.01 11.76 21.83
N PRO A 279 5.38 12.26 20.64
CA PRO A 279 4.52 12.14 19.46
C PRO A 279 4.11 10.70 19.12
N VAL A 280 5.00 9.73 19.34
CA VAL A 280 4.69 8.31 19.06
C VAL A 280 3.58 7.81 20.00
N ASP A 281 3.72 8.08 21.30
CA ASP A 281 2.79 7.59 22.30
C ASP A 281 1.42 8.25 22.14
N GLU A 282 1.38 9.57 21.93
CA GLU A 282 0.15 10.34 21.75
C GLU A 282 -0.61 9.95 20.46
N ILE A 283 0.09 9.70 19.35
CA ILE A 283 -0.52 9.25 18.10
C ILE A 283 -1.09 7.83 18.25
N ILE A 284 -0.35 6.93 18.90
CA ILE A 284 -0.80 5.55 19.13
C ILE A 284 -2.01 5.52 20.06
N GLU A 285 -2.04 6.38 21.10
CA GLU A 285 -3.16 6.46 22.03
C GLU A 285 -4.42 7.01 21.35
N ALA A 286 -4.29 7.98 20.44
CA ALA A 286 -5.42 8.50 19.67
C ALA A 286 -5.90 7.53 18.57
N GLY A 287 -5.02 6.66 18.07
CA GLY A 287 -5.25 5.79 16.93
C GLY A 287 -6.55 4.96 16.96
N PRO A 288 -6.93 4.30 18.07
CA PRO A 288 -8.08 3.40 18.13
C PRO A 288 -9.42 4.01 17.70
N ASP A 289 -9.55 5.33 17.73
CA ASP A 289 -10.76 6.02 17.31
C ASP A 289 -10.85 6.25 15.78
N TYR A 290 -9.86 5.75 15.02
CA TYR A 290 -9.74 5.98 13.58
C TYR A 290 -9.48 4.69 12.79
N SER A 291 -9.94 4.67 11.55
CA SER A 291 -9.66 3.56 10.63
C SER A 291 -8.22 3.58 10.12
N LEU A 292 -7.62 4.75 10.01
CA LEU A 292 -6.30 4.95 9.42
C LEU A 292 -5.56 6.10 10.11
N ILE A 293 -4.33 5.85 10.54
CA ILE A 293 -3.37 6.86 10.95
C ILE A 293 -2.51 7.21 9.73
N VAL A 294 -2.35 8.49 9.44
CA VAL A 294 -1.51 8.99 8.35
C VAL A 294 -0.39 9.83 8.92
N VAL A 295 0.84 9.47 8.59
CA VAL A 295 2.05 10.18 9.02
C VAL A 295 2.95 10.43 7.81
N SER A 296 3.67 11.57 7.80
CA SER A 296 4.64 11.88 6.75
C SER A 296 5.94 11.09 6.94
N GLU A 297 6.64 10.83 5.83
CA GLU A 297 7.95 10.18 5.84
C GLU A 297 8.99 10.98 6.62
N SER A 298 9.01 12.31 6.48
CA SER A 298 10.00 13.21 7.07
C SER A 298 9.36 14.22 8.02
N GLY A 299 10.07 14.55 9.12
CA GLY A 299 9.74 15.66 10.01
C GLY A 299 10.71 16.83 9.82
N LYS A 300 10.55 17.87 10.64
CA LYS A 300 11.32 19.15 10.63
C LYS A 300 12.85 19.08 10.47
N THR A 301 13.48 17.93 10.51
CA THR A 301 14.95 17.79 10.51
C THR A 301 15.58 17.68 9.12
N GLY A 302 14.86 17.79 8.03
CA GLY A 302 15.37 18.06 6.67
C GLY A 302 16.55 17.23 6.13
N LEU A 303 16.94 16.17 6.81
CA LEU A 303 18.10 15.34 6.44
C LEU A 303 17.64 14.13 5.62
N GLN A 304 17.79 14.31 4.31
CA GLN A 304 17.88 13.26 3.28
C GLN A 304 16.66 12.33 3.07
N ARG A 305 16.15 12.35 1.85
CA ARG A 305 15.07 11.56 1.23
C ARG A 305 15.18 10.02 1.32
N PHE A 306 15.98 9.47 2.22
CA PHE A 306 16.22 8.04 2.35
C PHE A 306 16.06 7.49 3.77
N PHE A 307 15.57 8.31 4.70
CA PHE A 307 15.34 7.86 6.07
C PHE A 307 13.92 8.18 6.50
N MET A 308 13.10 7.15 6.63
CA MET A 308 11.81 7.26 7.30
C MET A 308 12.00 7.87 8.68
N GLY A 309 11.24 8.91 9.02
CA GLY A 309 11.32 9.58 10.31
C GLY A 309 11.10 8.61 11.48
N SER A 310 11.80 8.82 12.58
CA SER A 310 11.71 7.95 13.76
C SER A 310 10.28 7.84 14.32
N VAL A 311 9.48 8.89 14.18
CA VAL A 311 8.06 8.90 14.60
C VAL A 311 7.24 8.00 13.68
N ALA A 312 7.31 8.20 12.36
CA ALA A 312 6.56 7.40 11.38
C ALA A 312 6.89 5.91 11.53
N PHE A 313 8.16 5.56 11.66
CA PHE A 313 8.59 4.18 11.87
C PHE A 313 8.01 3.56 13.13
N LYS A 314 8.12 4.24 14.28
CA LYS A 314 7.63 3.73 15.55
C LYS A 314 6.11 3.67 15.61
N VAL A 315 5.39 4.61 15.00
CA VAL A 315 3.93 4.55 14.86
C VAL A 315 3.55 3.35 14.00
N MET A 316 4.20 3.16 12.83
CA MET A 316 3.97 2.00 11.99
C MET A 316 4.22 0.67 12.72
N GLU A 317 5.27 0.61 13.55
CA GLU A 317 5.64 -0.60 14.29
C GLU A 317 4.67 -0.92 15.42
N ASN A 318 4.20 0.09 16.15
CA ASN A 318 3.52 -0.09 17.43
C ASN A 318 2.02 0.22 17.43
N ALA A 319 1.47 0.87 16.40
CA ALA A 319 0.04 1.13 16.30
C ALA A 319 -0.76 -0.17 16.14
N HIS A 320 -1.97 -0.21 16.68
CA HIS A 320 -2.87 -1.36 16.57
C HIS A 320 -3.73 -1.33 15.30
N ASN A 321 -4.03 -0.16 14.81
CA ASN A 321 -4.78 0.09 13.58
C ASN A 321 -3.86 0.31 12.37
N SER A 322 -4.46 0.48 11.20
CA SER A 322 -3.72 0.69 9.95
C SER A 322 -2.96 2.00 9.97
N VAL A 323 -1.77 1.99 9.36
CA VAL A 323 -0.89 3.16 9.28
C VAL A 323 -0.46 3.38 7.84
N MET A 324 -0.59 4.60 7.34
CA MET A 324 -0.04 5.03 6.06
C MET A 324 1.15 5.95 6.28
N ILE A 325 2.27 5.58 5.66
CA ILE A 325 3.44 6.44 5.51
C ILE A 325 3.28 7.15 4.19
N ALA A 326 2.89 8.42 4.23
CA ALA A 326 2.61 9.21 3.04
C ALA A 326 3.86 9.91 2.50
N ARG A 327 3.96 9.96 1.15
CA ARG A 327 5.05 10.54 0.38
C ARG A 327 4.55 11.45 -0.73
#